data_4bb53bb15e0e49e64bd93615965ec680
#
_entry.id   4bb53bb15e0e49e64bd93615965ec680
#
_cell.length_a   1.000
_cell.length_b   1.000
_cell.length_c   1.000
_cell.angle_alpha   90.00
_cell.angle_beta   90.00
_cell.angle_gamma   90.00
#
_symmetry.space_group_name_H-M   'P 1'
#
loop_
_entity.id
_entity.type
_entity.pdbx_description
1 polymer ?
#
loop_
_entity_poly.entity_id
_entity_poly.type
_entity_poly.pdbx_seq_one_letter_code
_entity_poly.pdbx_strand_id
1 'polypeptide(L)'
;HLDHLDEAAIKAIPKDILMFSQDEKDKAYLEKSGFKNVKIMTKNSSIGDVKLSITGGLHGSQELVSKYKELLGEVSGVVFSAKNEKTIYLAGDTVFNKDVEDVIKNYNPEIIILNSGDAQLGDGSSILMTKEEVLATHKVAPKAKIIAVHMEAVNHSALSRDELKEYSKQKGMEDFVFIPKDGESLQF
;
A
#
# COMPACT_ATOMS: atom_id res chain seq x y z
N HIS A 1 -11.22 -2.08 -3.06
CA HIS A 1 -12.26 -1.32 -2.35
C HIS A 1 -12.62 -0.05 -3.13
N LEU A 2 -13.76 0.60 -2.78
CA LEU A 2 -14.27 1.77 -3.53
C LEU A 2 -13.39 3.02 -3.39
N ASP A 3 -12.64 3.15 -2.33
CA ASP A 3 -11.69 4.23 -2.10
C ASP A 3 -10.41 4.12 -2.96
N HIS A 4 -10.19 2.99 -3.63
CA HIS A 4 -9.10 2.80 -4.59
C HIS A 4 -9.57 2.82 -6.05
N LEU A 5 -10.77 2.32 -6.34
CA LEU A 5 -11.33 2.27 -7.70
C LEU A 5 -12.86 2.39 -7.66
N ASP A 6 -13.35 3.62 -7.61
CA ASP A 6 -14.77 3.92 -7.66
C ASP A 6 -15.30 4.06 -9.11
N GLU A 7 -16.59 4.30 -9.25
CA GLU A 7 -17.21 4.52 -10.56
C GLU A 7 -16.65 5.75 -11.29
N ALA A 8 -16.24 6.80 -10.56
CA ALA A 8 -15.67 8.00 -11.17
C ALA A 8 -14.28 7.69 -11.75
N ALA A 9 -13.44 6.98 -11.00
CA ALA A 9 -12.15 6.49 -11.47
C ALA A 9 -12.31 5.54 -12.68
N ILE A 10 -13.25 4.58 -12.61
CA ILE A 10 -13.54 3.68 -13.73
C ILE A 10 -13.92 4.47 -14.99
N LYS A 11 -14.72 5.54 -14.87
CA LYS A 11 -15.10 6.39 -16.01
C LYS A 11 -13.95 7.24 -16.56
N ALA A 12 -13.10 7.76 -15.68
CA ALA A 12 -12.00 8.67 -16.02
C ALA A 12 -10.79 7.97 -16.64
N ILE A 13 -10.50 6.73 -16.21
CA ILE A 13 -9.31 5.98 -16.65
C ILE A 13 -9.52 5.47 -18.10
N PRO A 14 -8.57 5.74 -19.03
CA PRO A 14 -8.62 5.21 -20.40
C PRO A 14 -8.71 3.69 -20.42
N LYS A 15 -9.58 3.13 -21.27
CA LYS A 15 -9.91 1.69 -21.24
C LYS A 15 -8.88 0.78 -21.91
N ASP A 16 -7.92 1.34 -22.59
CA ASP A 16 -6.84 0.65 -23.31
C ASP A 16 -5.51 0.62 -22.56
N ILE A 17 -5.40 1.32 -21.40
CA ILE A 17 -4.19 1.25 -20.60
C ILE A 17 -3.95 -0.17 -20.06
N LEU A 18 -2.68 -0.52 -19.84
CA LEU A 18 -2.32 -1.75 -19.15
C LEU A 18 -2.70 -1.64 -17.68
N MET A 19 -3.51 -2.58 -17.23
CA MET A 19 -3.87 -2.75 -15.82
C MET A 19 -3.37 -4.09 -15.30
N PHE A 20 -2.96 -4.11 -14.04
CA PHE A 20 -2.67 -5.34 -13.32
C PHE A 20 -3.73 -5.58 -12.26
N SER A 21 -4.21 -6.81 -12.18
CA SER A 21 -5.07 -7.32 -11.12
C SER A 21 -4.28 -8.27 -10.23
N GLN A 22 -4.74 -8.50 -9.00
CA GLN A 22 -4.09 -9.47 -8.13
C GLN A 22 -4.50 -10.92 -8.45
N ASP A 23 -5.70 -11.14 -8.97
CA ASP A 23 -6.23 -12.47 -9.28
C ASP A 23 -7.21 -12.47 -10.47
N GLU A 24 -7.81 -13.63 -10.79
CA GLU A 24 -8.80 -13.81 -11.86
C GLU A 24 -10.13 -13.11 -11.56
N LYS A 25 -10.54 -13.01 -10.29
CA LYS A 25 -11.78 -12.34 -9.87
C LYS A 25 -11.70 -10.85 -10.14
N ASP A 26 -10.58 -10.22 -9.74
CA ASP A 26 -10.33 -8.80 -9.99
C ASP A 26 -10.16 -8.51 -11.47
N LYS A 27 -9.46 -9.40 -12.20
CA LYS A 27 -9.35 -9.30 -13.65
C LYS A 27 -10.72 -9.29 -14.31
N ALA A 28 -11.59 -10.23 -13.99
CA ALA A 28 -12.93 -10.31 -14.54
C ALA A 28 -13.78 -9.06 -14.21
N TYR A 29 -13.62 -8.50 -13.02
CA TYR A 29 -14.26 -7.23 -12.64
C TYR A 29 -13.78 -6.05 -13.48
N LEU A 30 -12.47 -5.92 -13.69
CA LEU A 30 -11.87 -4.87 -14.51
C LEU A 30 -12.31 -4.99 -16.00
N GLU A 31 -12.29 -6.20 -16.55
CA GLU A 31 -12.74 -6.46 -17.92
C GLU A 31 -14.23 -6.14 -18.09
N LYS A 32 -15.09 -6.52 -17.15
CA LYS A 32 -16.51 -6.15 -17.10
C LYS A 32 -16.71 -4.64 -16.99
N SER A 33 -15.79 -3.92 -16.34
CA SER A 33 -15.78 -2.47 -16.23
C SER A 33 -15.26 -1.75 -17.50
N GLY A 34 -14.94 -2.53 -18.55
CA GLY A 34 -14.58 -2.05 -19.88
C GLY A 34 -13.08 -1.93 -20.16
N PHE A 35 -12.21 -2.29 -19.23
CA PHE A 35 -10.76 -2.30 -19.46
C PHE A 35 -10.36 -3.46 -20.38
N LYS A 36 -9.56 -3.15 -21.41
CA LYS A 36 -9.27 -4.09 -22.51
C LYS A 36 -7.92 -4.80 -22.38
N ASN A 37 -7.04 -4.29 -21.53
CA ASN A 37 -5.67 -4.79 -21.40
C ASN A 37 -5.36 -5.08 -19.92
N VAL A 38 -5.99 -6.13 -19.39
CA VAL A 38 -5.84 -6.55 -17.99
C VAL A 38 -4.98 -7.80 -17.91
N LYS A 39 -3.95 -7.76 -17.07
CA LYS A 39 -3.07 -8.89 -16.76
C LYS A 39 -3.06 -9.18 -15.27
N ILE A 40 -2.95 -10.45 -14.90
CA ILE A 40 -2.73 -10.82 -13.51
C ILE A 40 -1.27 -10.53 -13.17
N MET A 41 -1.05 -9.85 -12.04
CA MET A 41 0.29 -9.60 -11.53
C MET A 41 0.88 -10.85 -10.91
N THR A 42 2.14 -11.11 -11.20
CA THR A 42 2.91 -12.22 -10.64
C THR A 42 4.23 -11.69 -10.06
N LYS A 43 5.01 -12.55 -9.45
CA LYS A 43 6.38 -12.20 -9.01
C LYS A 43 7.35 -11.89 -10.16
N ASN A 44 6.94 -12.17 -11.41
CA ASN A 44 7.76 -11.99 -12.61
C ASN A 44 7.10 -11.06 -13.65
N SER A 45 6.17 -10.22 -13.23
CA SER A 45 5.56 -9.21 -14.10
C SER A 45 6.53 -8.08 -14.43
N SER A 46 6.30 -7.37 -15.55
CA SER A 46 7.13 -6.20 -15.91
C SER A 46 6.35 -5.21 -16.77
N ILE A 47 6.80 -3.96 -16.74
CA ILE A 47 6.41 -2.88 -17.66
C ILE A 47 7.70 -2.28 -18.20
N GLY A 48 8.00 -2.52 -19.48
CA GLY A 48 9.32 -2.17 -20.02
C GLY A 48 10.44 -2.83 -19.21
N ASP A 49 11.40 -2.05 -18.75
CA ASP A 49 12.53 -2.51 -17.95
C ASP A 49 12.24 -2.56 -16.43
N VAL A 50 11.05 -2.12 -15.99
CA VAL A 50 10.65 -2.16 -14.60
C VAL A 50 10.04 -3.54 -14.27
N LYS A 51 10.67 -4.26 -13.37
CA LYS A 51 10.14 -5.51 -12.82
C LYS A 51 9.12 -5.21 -11.72
N LEU A 52 8.04 -5.97 -11.71
CA LEU A 52 6.96 -5.90 -10.73
C LEU A 52 6.88 -7.25 -10.02
N SER A 53 6.93 -7.24 -8.70
CA SER A 53 6.75 -8.45 -7.90
C SER A 53 5.58 -8.25 -6.94
N ILE A 54 4.50 -9.00 -7.14
CA ILE A 54 3.37 -8.99 -6.21
C ILE A 54 3.81 -9.57 -4.86
N THR A 55 3.32 -8.98 -3.78
CA THR A 55 3.59 -9.41 -2.40
C THR A 55 2.29 -9.71 -1.68
N GLY A 56 2.37 -10.44 -0.57
CA GLY A 56 1.24 -10.59 0.35
C GLY A 56 1.00 -9.34 1.17
N GLY A 57 -0.10 -9.37 1.90
CA GLY A 57 -0.51 -8.38 2.88
C GLY A 57 -1.64 -8.93 3.75
N LEU A 58 -2.02 -8.18 4.78
CA LEU A 58 -3.10 -8.54 5.69
C LEU A 58 -3.87 -7.29 6.09
N HIS A 59 -5.10 -7.18 5.65
CA HIS A 59 -5.95 -5.99 5.86
C HIS A 59 -6.61 -6.00 7.26
N GLY A 60 -5.78 -5.95 8.29
CA GLY A 60 -6.14 -6.08 9.69
C GLY A 60 -5.48 -7.30 10.37
N SER A 61 -5.88 -7.64 11.60
CA SER A 61 -5.39 -8.84 12.25
C SER A 61 -5.90 -10.12 11.55
N GLN A 62 -5.20 -11.24 11.73
CA GLN A 62 -5.61 -12.53 11.17
C GLN A 62 -7.04 -12.94 11.61
N GLU A 63 -7.40 -12.65 12.86
CA GLU A 63 -8.73 -12.87 13.39
C GLU A 63 -9.77 -12.01 12.67
N LEU A 64 -9.45 -10.72 12.48
CA LEU A 64 -10.31 -9.75 11.82
C LEU A 64 -10.58 -10.14 10.36
N VAL A 65 -9.51 -10.46 9.62
CA VAL A 65 -9.63 -10.90 8.22
C VAL A 65 -10.42 -12.20 8.11
N SER A 66 -10.25 -13.15 9.03
CA SER A 66 -11.03 -14.37 9.05
C SER A 66 -12.52 -14.11 9.30
N LYS A 67 -12.83 -13.18 10.21
CA LYS A 67 -14.21 -12.81 10.57
C LYS A 67 -14.93 -12.02 9.47
N TYR A 68 -14.21 -11.14 8.79
CA TYR A 68 -14.74 -10.20 7.80
C TYR A 68 -14.19 -10.44 6.39
N LYS A 69 -13.92 -11.70 6.04
CA LYS A 69 -13.27 -12.08 4.78
C LYS A 69 -13.92 -11.47 3.53
N GLU A 70 -15.24 -11.46 3.47
CA GLU A 70 -15.98 -10.89 2.31
C GLU A 70 -15.87 -9.36 2.22
N LEU A 71 -15.68 -8.68 3.35
CA LEU A 71 -15.54 -7.22 3.42
C LEU A 71 -14.11 -6.78 3.15
N LEU A 72 -13.13 -7.41 3.80
CA LEU A 72 -11.72 -7.00 3.75
C LEU A 72 -11.00 -7.59 2.53
N GLY A 73 -11.44 -8.75 2.03
CA GLY A 73 -10.88 -9.39 0.87
C GLY A 73 -9.43 -9.88 1.06
N GLU A 74 -8.83 -10.26 -0.05
CA GLU A 74 -7.38 -10.48 -0.14
C GLU A 74 -6.72 -9.19 -0.62
N VAL A 75 -5.56 -8.87 -0.05
CA VAL A 75 -4.81 -7.65 -0.38
C VAL A 75 -3.39 -7.98 -0.79
N SER A 76 -2.80 -7.11 -1.58
CA SER A 76 -1.45 -7.30 -2.07
C SER A 76 -0.70 -5.97 -2.17
N GLY A 77 0.60 -6.04 -1.98
CA GLY A 77 1.53 -4.97 -2.31
C GLY A 77 2.31 -5.29 -3.58
N VAL A 78 3.19 -4.36 -3.95
CA VAL A 78 4.04 -4.49 -5.15
C VAL A 78 5.43 -3.97 -4.87
N VAL A 79 6.45 -4.74 -5.26
CA VAL A 79 7.83 -4.26 -5.33
C VAL A 79 8.16 -3.89 -6.77
N PHE A 80 8.65 -2.69 -6.97
CA PHE A 80 9.16 -2.17 -8.24
C PHE A 80 10.68 -2.15 -8.21
N SER A 81 11.32 -2.70 -9.24
CA SER A 81 12.76 -2.65 -9.38
C SER A 81 13.19 -2.50 -10.83
N ALA A 82 14.23 -1.68 -11.07
CA ALA A 82 14.85 -1.52 -12.37
C ALA A 82 16.36 -1.33 -12.21
N LYS A 83 17.11 -1.53 -13.29
CA LYS A 83 18.58 -1.41 -13.24
C LYS A 83 18.97 0.05 -12.99
N ASN A 84 19.81 0.28 -11.99
CA ASN A 84 20.31 1.59 -11.56
C ASN A 84 19.23 2.54 -10.99
N GLU A 85 18.07 2.00 -10.62
CA GLU A 85 16.99 2.75 -9.98
C GLU A 85 16.76 2.23 -8.55
N LYS A 86 16.20 3.09 -7.70
CA LYS A 86 15.81 2.69 -6.33
C LYS A 86 14.70 1.64 -6.36
N THR A 87 14.86 0.63 -5.54
CA THR A 87 13.80 -0.36 -5.30
C THR A 87 12.70 0.28 -4.45
N ILE A 88 11.46 0.23 -4.93
CA ILE A 88 10.28 0.79 -4.26
C ILE A 88 9.37 -0.36 -3.84
N TYR A 89 8.91 -0.34 -2.60
CA TYR A 89 7.86 -1.22 -2.11
C TYR A 89 6.61 -0.40 -1.79
N LEU A 90 5.52 -0.65 -2.52
CA LEU A 90 4.19 -0.17 -2.22
C LEU A 90 3.46 -1.27 -1.45
N ALA A 91 3.22 -1.07 -0.16
CA ALA A 91 2.65 -2.11 0.70
C ALA A 91 1.16 -2.36 0.44
N GLY A 92 0.42 -1.34 -0.02
CA GLY A 92 -1.03 -1.41 -0.17
C GLY A 92 -1.76 -1.38 1.18
N ASP A 93 -3.01 -1.83 1.20
CA ASP A 93 -3.84 -1.86 2.40
C ASP A 93 -3.48 -3.06 3.27
N THR A 94 -2.56 -2.86 4.17
CA THR A 94 -2.08 -3.89 5.09
C THR A 94 -1.69 -3.29 6.43
N VAL A 95 -1.81 -4.06 7.50
CA VAL A 95 -1.12 -3.81 8.77
C VAL A 95 0.31 -4.35 8.70
N PHE A 96 1.18 -3.96 9.63
CA PHE A 96 2.51 -4.54 9.74
C PHE A 96 2.41 -6.02 10.17
N ASN A 97 2.90 -6.91 9.33
CA ASN A 97 2.82 -8.35 9.54
C ASN A 97 4.07 -9.05 8.99
N LYS A 98 4.07 -10.38 9.06
CA LYS A 98 5.19 -11.20 8.58
C LYS A 98 5.49 -11.03 7.09
N ASP A 99 4.47 -10.86 6.26
CA ASP A 99 4.67 -10.67 4.81
C ASP A 99 5.39 -9.36 4.52
N VAL A 100 4.99 -8.25 5.19
CA VAL A 100 5.64 -6.95 5.07
C VAL A 100 7.10 -7.04 5.52
N GLU A 101 7.36 -7.68 6.66
CA GLU A 101 8.72 -7.88 7.18
C GLU A 101 9.59 -8.69 6.21
N ASP A 102 9.04 -9.77 5.65
CA ASP A 102 9.76 -10.63 4.70
C ASP A 102 10.04 -9.92 3.37
N VAL A 103 9.11 -9.11 2.88
CA VAL A 103 9.35 -8.26 1.70
C VAL A 103 10.51 -7.30 1.94
N ILE A 104 10.51 -6.59 3.08
CA ILE A 104 11.59 -5.67 3.43
C ILE A 104 12.94 -6.40 3.48
N LYS A 105 13.01 -7.55 4.13
CA LYS A 105 14.25 -8.35 4.24
C LYS A 105 14.74 -8.91 2.91
N ASN A 106 13.82 -9.37 2.06
CA ASN A 106 14.17 -10.05 0.81
C ASN A 106 14.51 -9.09 -0.33
N TYR A 107 13.84 -7.94 -0.40
CA TYR A 107 14.01 -6.97 -1.49
C TYR A 107 14.85 -5.75 -1.09
N ASN A 108 15.05 -5.51 0.22
CA ASN A 108 15.79 -4.37 0.77
C ASN A 108 15.41 -3.04 0.09
N PRO A 109 14.11 -2.66 0.07
CA PRO A 109 13.64 -1.49 -0.64
C PRO A 109 14.25 -0.21 -0.06
N GLU A 110 14.64 0.72 -0.95
CA GLU A 110 15.16 2.02 -0.56
C GLU A 110 14.04 3.02 -0.28
N ILE A 111 12.87 2.78 -0.88
CA ILE A 111 11.64 3.56 -0.66
C ILE A 111 10.51 2.60 -0.31
N ILE A 112 9.78 2.89 0.76
CA ILE A 112 8.61 2.12 1.21
C ILE A 112 7.42 3.06 1.29
N ILE A 113 6.33 2.73 0.59
CA ILE A 113 5.09 3.49 0.60
C ILE A 113 4.08 2.70 1.42
N LEU A 114 3.57 3.32 2.49
CA LEU A 114 2.65 2.72 3.46
C LEU A 114 1.31 3.45 3.45
N ASN A 115 0.23 2.70 3.40
CA ASN A 115 -1.11 3.20 3.71
C ASN A 115 -1.27 3.25 5.23
N SER A 116 -1.17 4.47 5.82
CA SER A 116 -0.90 4.70 7.24
C SER A 116 -1.99 5.50 7.96
N GLY A 117 -3.20 5.53 7.43
CA GLY A 117 -4.29 6.30 8.02
C GLY A 117 -4.92 5.68 9.27
N ASP A 118 -4.43 4.52 9.76
CA ASP A 118 -5.04 3.77 10.86
C ASP A 118 -6.57 3.68 10.68
N ALA A 119 -6.99 3.27 9.47
CA ALA A 119 -8.42 3.07 9.21
C ALA A 119 -8.95 1.95 10.11
N GLN A 120 -10.12 2.19 10.71
CA GLN A 120 -10.67 1.31 11.74
C GLN A 120 -12.08 0.83 11.36
N LEU A 121 -12.39 -0.41 11.73
CA LEU A 121 -13.76 -0.90 11.72
C LEU A 121 -14.55 -0.29 12.90
N GLY A 122 -15.86 -0.47 12.90
CA GLY A 122 -16.75 0.12 13.91
C GLY A 122 -16.48 -0.33 15.36
N ASP A 123 -15.69 -1.37 15.56
CA ASP A 123 -15.22 -1.83 16.89
C ASP A 123 -13.85 -1.25 17.29
N GLY A 124 -13.27 -0.36 16.47
CA GLY A 124 -11.96 0.25 16.71
C GLY A 124 -10.77 -0.61 16.26
N SER A 125 -11.01 -1.74 15.60
CA SER A 125 -9.94 -2.59 15.10
C SER A 125 -9.28 -1.98 13.87
N SER A 126 -7.97 -1.78 13.89
CA SER A 126 -7.20 -1.22 12.78
C SER A 126 -7.10 -2.19 11.59
N ILE A 127 -7.33 -1.67 10.40
CA ILE A 127 -7.19 -2.38 9.13
C ILE A 127 -6.10 -1.81 8.24
N LEU A 128 -5.53 -0.66 8.57
CA LEU A 128 -4.35 -0.05 7.96
C LEU A 128 -3.28 0.20 9.02
N MET A 129 -2.07 0.53 8.58
CA MET A 129 -0.95 0.75 9.50
C MET A 129 -1.21 1.90 10.47
N THR A 130 -0.99 1.62 11.74
CA THR A 130 -0.94 2.57 12.86
C THR A 130 0.42 3.30 12.88
N LYS A 131 0.54 4.35 13.67
CA LYS A 131 1.83 5.04 13.87
C LYS A 131 2.90 4.14 14.50
N GLU A 132 2.50 3.20 15.35
CA GLU A 132 3.39 2.20 15.95
C GLU A 132 3.92 1.21 14.89
N GLU A 133 3.10 0.87 13.90
CA GLU A 133 3.50 -0.01 12.80
C GLU A 133 4.37 0.70 11.75
N VAL A 134 4.19 2.01 11.54
CA VAL A 134 5.15 2.84 10.80
C VAL A 134 6.52 2.83 11.49
N LEU A 135 6.56 2.96 12.82
CA LEU A 135 7.79 2.81 13.60
C LEU A 135 8.38 1.40 13.49
N ALA A 136 7.56 0.35 13.53
CA ALA A 136 8.01 -1.02 13.36
C ALA A 136 8.66 -1.22 11.97
N THR A 137 8.04 -0.67 10.93
CA THR A 137 8.61 -0.69 9.56
C THR A 137 9.97 0.02 9.52
N HIS A 138 10.08 1.21 10.13
CA HIS A 138 11.36 1.93 10.21
C HIS A 138 12.44 1.13 10.94
N LYS A 139 12.09 0.44 12.02
CA LYS A 139 13.06 -0.41 12.76
C LYS A 139 13.59 -1.57 11.92
N VAL A 140 12.78 -2.15 11.04
CA VAL A 140 13.19 -3.24 10.13
C VAL A 140 13.97 -2.69 8.93
N ALA A 141 13.64 -1.49 8.47
CA ALA A 141 14.26 -0.79 7.34
C ALA A 141 14.84 0.59 7.73
N PRO A 142 15.85 0.67 8.62
CA PRO A 142 16.27 1.95 9.24
C PRO A 142 16.91 2.93 8.26
N LYS A 143 17.26 2.51 7.05
CA LYS A 143 17.85 3.37 6.01
C LYS A 143 16.86 3.72 4.90
N ALA A 144 15.71 3.02 4.82
CA ALA A 144 14.71 3.29 3.80
C ALA A 144 14.00 4.62 4.06
N LYS A 145 13.58 5.28 2.97
CA LYS A 145 12.65 6.40 3.03
C LYS A 145 11.23 5.84 3.06
N ILE A 146 10.50 6.13 4.13
CA ILE A 146 9.12 5.69 4.30
C ILE A 146 8.20 6.85 3.91
N ILE A 147 7.26 6.60 3.02
CA ILE A 147 6.26 7.57 2.58
C ILE A 147 4.91 7.11 3.12
N ALA A 148 4.34 7.88 4.05
CA ALA A 148 3.03 7.61 4.63
C ALA A 148 1.94 8.31 3.79
N VAL A 149 1.05 7.52 3.22
CA VAL A 149 -0.06 7.96 2.38
C VAL A 149 -1.38 7.36 2.86
N HIS A 150 -2.46 7.58 2.13
CA HIS A 150 -3.80 7.07 2.45
C HIS A 150 -4.28 7.53 3.84
N MET A 151 -4.13 8.83 4.07
CA MET A 151 -4.47 9.49 5.35
C MET A 151 -5.52 10.57 5.11
N GLU A 152 -6.46 10.71 6.05
CA GLU A 152 -7.48 11.77 6.08
C GLU A 152 -8.45 11.80 4.87
N ALA A 153 -8.41 10.78 4.00
CA ALA A 153 -9.23 10.72 2.80
C ALA A 153 -10.58 10.01 3.01
N VAL A 154 -10.67 9.16 4.04
CA VAL A 154 -11.87 8.41 4.40
C VAL A 154 -12.27 8.69 5.84
N ASN A 155 -13.58 8.60 6.14
CA ASN A 155 -14.15 9.01 7.42
C ASN A 155 -13.82 8.09 8.61
N HIS A 156 -13.24 6.93 8.35
CA HIS A 156 -12.83 5.97 9.37
C HIS A 156 -11.30 5.91 9.59
N SER A 157 -10.53 6.84 8.98
CA SER A 157 -9.12 7.05 9.32
C SER A 157 -9.00 7.69 10.70
N ALA A 158 -8.27 7.04 11.61
CA ALA A 158 -8.10 7.49 12.99
C ALA A 158 -6.78 8.24 13.23
N LEU A 159 -5.82 8.14 12.30
CA LEU A 159 -4.51 8.77 12.40
C LEU A 159 -4.40 9.93 11.41
N SER A 160 -4.20 11.15 11.92
CA SER A 160 -3.94 12.32 11.09
C SER A 160 -2.47 12.46 10.69
N ARG A 161 -2.21 13.24 9.61
CA ARG A 161 -0.84 13.57 9.16
C ARG A 161 -0.05 14.30 10.26
N ASP A 162 -0.68 15.21 10.99
CA ASP A 162 -0.02 15.98 12.04
C ASP A 162 0.34 15.09 13.24
N GLU A 163 -0.53 14.16 13.64
CA GLU A 163 -0.22 13.18 14.69
C GLU A 163 0.94 12.26 14.31
N LEU A 164 0.95 11.74 13.08
CA LEU A 164 2.06 10.90 12.63
C LEU A 164 3.37 11.69 12.54
N LYS A 165 3.31 12.95 12.12
CA LYS A 165 4.48 13.84 12.07
C LYS A 165 5.06 14.10 13.46
N GLU A 166 4.21 14.41 14.43
CA GLU A 166 4.65 14.61 15.82
C GLU A 166 5.22 13.32 16.43
N TYR A 167 4.56 12.18 16.18
CA TYR A 167 5.05 10.88 16.61
C TYR A 167 6.41 10.53 15.97
N SER A 168 6.59 10.82 14.69
CA SER A 168 7.84 10.59 13.97
C SER A 168 8.99 11.38 14.59
N LYS A 169 8.74 12.64 14.94
CA LYS A 169 9.70 13.49 15.64
C LYS A 169 10.03 12.96 17.03
N GLN A 170 9.02 12.58 17.82
CA GLN A 170 9.22 12.01 19.16
C GLN A 170 10.03 10.71 19.14
N LYS A 171 9.95 9.95 18.05
CA LYS A 171 10.68 8.68 17.86
C LYS A 171 12.01 8.82 17.12
N GLY A 172 12.39 10.04 16.71
CA GLY A 172 13.65 10.32 16.00
C GLY A 172 13.70 9.70 14.60
N MET A 173 12.56 9.60 13.92
CA MET A 173 12.47 9.07 12.56
C MET A 173 11.99 10.11 11.53
N GLU A 174 11.98 11.39 11.87
CA GLU A 174 11.51 12.48 11.01
C GLU A 174 12.34 12.64 9.71
N ASP A 175 13.60 12.24 9.72
CA ASP A 175 14.47 12.26 8.53
C ASP A 175 14.20 11.08 7.58
N PHE A 176 13.40 10.11 8.00
CA PHE A 176 13.11 8.88 7.26
C PHE A 176 11.64 8.73 6.90
N VAL A 177 10.72 9.34 7.65
CA VAL A 177 9.27 9.25 7.43
C VAL A 177 8.76 10.56 6.83
N PHE A 178 8.28 10.47 5.59
CA PHE A 178 7.75 11.56 4.81
C PHE A 178 6.23 11.45 4.76
N ILE A 179 5.54 12.54 5.03
CA ILE A 179 4.07 12.59 5.12
C ILE A 179 3.59 13.69 4.17
N PRO A 180 3.50 13.40 2.85
CA PRO A 180 3.17 14.42 1.85
C PRO A 180 1.73 14.89 1.99
N LYS A 181 1.50 16.14 1.59
CA LYS A 181 0.17 16.67 1.34
C LYS A 181 -0.36 16.14 0.02
N ASP A 182 -1.68 16.24 -0.19
CA ASP A 182 -2.30 15.85 -1.44
C ASP A 182 -1.73 16.68 -2.60
N GLY A 183 -1.27 15.99 -3.66
CA GLY A 183 -0.61 16.60 -4.81
C GLY A 183 0.85 17.02 -4.60
N GLU A 184 1.42 16.80 -3.42
CA GLU A 184 2.84 17.09 -3.17
C GLU A 184 3.75 16.07 -3.86
N SER A 185 4.85 16.56 -4.44
CA SER A 185 5.88 15.72 -5.08
C SER A 185 7.10 15.64 -4.18
N LEU A 186 7.62 14.43 -4.00
CA LEU A 186 8.85 14.16 -3.26
C LEU A 186 9.96 13.73 -4.24
N GLN A 187 11.20 14.16 -3.97
CA GLN A 187 12.38 13.77 -4.73
C GLN A 187 13.44 13.16 -3.79
N PHE A 188 14.01 11.99 -4.16
CA PHE A 188 14.99 11.25 -3.36
C PHE A 188 16.24 10.84 -4.16
#